data_ce40efa3d3c059349d4007df96dbce82
#
_entry.id   ce40efa3d3c059349d4007df96dbce82
#
_cell.length_a   1.000
_cell.length_b   1.000
_cell.length_c   1.000
_cell.angle_alpha   90.00
_cell.angle_beta   90.00
_cell.angle_gamma   90.00
#
_symmetry.space_group_name_H-M   'P 1'
#
loop_
_entity.id
_entity.type
_entity.pdbx_description
1 polymer ?
#
loop_
_entity_poly.entity_id
_entity_poly.type
_entity_poly.pdbx_seq_one_letter_code
_entity_poly.pdbx_strand_id
1 'polypeptide(L)'
;MAYLHTTQSLIITLDVDASLLSQLQQLEDAGFSVVELNNAEPAILSDVMKKHPGLRLGVSNILKTDQLEAVQKAGAHFGSSPGFMPSLIQTANIYNFHYLPGVATPSEAMQAAALGCQHVRPLPATLSFCTLLNKYLPNLRLFPADVTQKEAEKLLKLDSVSAVSVLNPELQLCEIAM
;
A
#
# COMPACT_ATOMS: atom_id res chain seq x y z
N MET A 1 1.39 -0.52 18.70
CA MET A 1 1.60 -0.88 17.28
C MET A 1 0.28 -0.70 16.56
N ALA A 2 0.16 0.35 15.78
CA ALA A 2 -1.03 0.54 14.95
C ALA A 2 -0.80 -0.24 13.65
N TYR A 3 -1.30 -1.45 13.61
CA TYR A 3 -1.25 -2.27 12.40
C TYR A 3 -2.09 -1.64 11.29
N LEU A 4 -1.69 -1.85 10.03
CA LEU A 4 -2.57 -1.77 8.86
C LEU A 4 -3.66 -2.88 9.00
N HIS A 5 -4.38 -2.88 10.10
CA HIS A 5 -5.62 -3.64 10.21
C HIS A 5 -6.67 -2.85 9.45
N THR A 6 -6.67 -3.03 8.14
CA THR A 6 -7.80 -2.61 7.37
C THR A 6 -8.80 -3.76 7.41
N THR A 7 -10.01 -3.48 7.82
CA THR A 7 -11.15 -4.35 7.51
C THR A 7 -11.44 -4.32 6.01
N GLN A 8 -10.79 -3.42 5.27
CA GLN A 8 -10.86 -3.28 3.83
C GLN A 8 -9.83 -4.17 3.17
N SER A 9 -10.30 -5.06 2.32
CA SER A 9 -9.47 -5.89 1.44
C SER A 9 -8.95 -5.14 0.21
N LEU A 10 -9.39 -3.90 0.00
CA LEU A 10 -9.06 -3.09 -1.16
C LEU A 10 -8.45 -1.74 -0.73
N ILE A 11 -7.26 -1.45 -1.21
CA ILE A 11 -6.59 -0.14 -1.09
C ILE A 11 -6.74 0.56 -2.44
N ILE A 12 -7.24 1.78 -2.44
CA ILE A 12 -7.31 2.59 -3.64
C ILE A 12 -6.05 3.44 -3.74
N THR A 13 -5.33 3.29 -4.85
CA THR A 13 -4.19 4.15 -5.17
C THR A 13 -4.63 5.19 -6.18
N LEU A 14 -4.44 6.47 -5.87
CA LEU A 14 -4.82 7.61 -6.72
C LEU A 14 -3.58 8.38 -7.17
N ASP A 15 -3.57 8.79 -8.42
CA ASP A 15 -2.63 9.79 -8.91
C ASP A 15 -2.96 11.17 -8.35
N VAL A 16 -1.92 11.98 -8.17
CA VAL A 16 -2.06 13.35 -7.68
C VAL A 16 -2.30 14.29 -8.86
N ASP A 17 -3.57 14.55 -9.14
CA ASP A 17 -4.01 15.44 -10.20
C ASP A 17 -5.14 16.39 -9.75
N ALA A 18 -5.73 17.14 -10.67
CA ALA A 18 -6.79 18.11 -10.37
C ALA A 18 -8.08 17.46 -9.84
N SER A 19 -8.31 16.17 -10.08
CA SER A 19 -9.50 15.44 -9.64
C SER A 19 -9.35 14.80 -8.24
N LEU A 20 -8.14 14.80 -7.67
CA LEU A 20 -7.81 14.11 -6.44
C LEU A 20 -8.80 14.37 -5.30
N LEU A 21 -9.07 15.64 -4.98
CA LEU A 21 -9.96 15.98 -3.85
C LEU A 21 -11.39 15.50 -4.07
N SER A 22 -11.87 15.55 -5.32
CA SER A 22 -13.19 15.05 -5.68
C SER A 22 -13.27 13.53 -5.55
N GLN A 23 -12.21 12.82 -5.97
CA GLN A 23 -12.13 11.36 -5.86
C GLN A 23 -12.04 10.93 -4.40
N LEU A 24 -11.26 11.63 -3.58
CA LEU A 24 -11.16 11.34 -2.14
C LEU A 24 -12.51 11.50 -1.43
N GLN A 25 -13.26 12.55 -1.75
CA GLN A 25 -14.60 12.74 -1.19
C GLN A 25 -15.54 11.60 -1.58
N GLN A 26 -15.53 11.19 -2.86
CA GLN A 26 -16.34 10.07 -3.33
C GLN A 26 -15.97 8.76 -2.63
N LEU A 27 -14.68 8.53 -2.37
CA LEU A 27 -14.24 7.33 -1.65
C LEU A 27 -14.67 7.36 -0.18
N GLU A 28 -14.58 8.51 0.51
CA GLU A 28 -15.09 8.64 1.88
C GLU A 28 -16.60 8.40 1.94
N ASP A 29 -17.36 8.99 1.00
CA ASP A 29 -18.80 8.82 0.90
C ASP A 29 -19.19 7.36 0.62
N ALA A 30 -18.35 6.62 -0.10
CA ALA A 30 -18.49 5.19 -0.35
C ALA A 30 -17.98 4.29 0.81
N GLY A 31 -17.49 4.88 1.91
CA GLY A 31 -17.05 4.15 3.09
C GLY A 31 -15.60 3.65 3.05
N PHE A 32 -14.79 4.08 2.07
CA PHE A 32 -13.37 3.77 2.07
C PHE A 32 -12.63 4.59 3.13
N SER A 33 -11.73 3.95 3.85
CA SER A 33 -10.95 4.57 4.93
C SER A 33 -9.44 4.51 4.71
N VAL A 34 -8.97 3.75 3.71
CA VAL A 34 -7.53 3.61 3.40
C VAL A 34 -7.31 3.91 1.92
N VAL A 35 -6.52 4.94 1.68
CA VAL A 35 -6.17 5.40 0.33
C VAL A 35 -4.67 5.62 0.26
N GLU A 36 -4.07 5.30 -0.87
CA GLU A 36 -2.67 5.55 -1.16
C GLU A 36 -2.55 6.61 -2.25
N LEU A 37 -1.70 7.60 -2.06
CA LEU A 37 -1.43 8.65 -3.04
C LEU A 37 -0.15 8.32 -3.80
N ASN A 38 -0.24 8.24 -5.12
CA ASN A 38 0.90 7.91 -5.95
C ASN A 38 1.87 9.09 -6.03
N ASN A 39 3.09 8.87 -5.52
CA ASN A 39 4.18 9.86 -5.55
C ASN A 39 3.79 11.25 -4.99
N ALA A 40 2.97 11.30 -3.94
CA ALA A 40 2.52 12.56 -3.36
C ALA A 40 3.66 13.31 -2.66
N GLU A 41 3.77 14.61 -2.94
CA GLU A 41 4.66 15.48 -2.19
C GLU A 41 4.15 15.73 -0.76
N PRO A 42 5.05 15.94 0.22
CA PRO A 42 4.67 16.16 1.62
C PRO A 42 3.66 17.28 1.84
N ALA A 43 3.74 18.37 1.08
CA ALA A 43 2.81 19.49 1.17
C ALA A 43 1.38 19.09 0.77
N ILE A 44 1.24 18.37 -0.34
CA ILE A 44 -0.05 17.86 -0.84
C ILE A 44 -0.63 16.88 0.17
N LEU A 45 0.18 15.95 0.66
CA LEU A 45 -0.24 15.00 1.68
C LEU A 45 -0.81 15.70 2.92
N SER A 46 -0.08 16.69 3.45
CA SER A 46 -0.52 17.45 4.64
C SER A 46 -1.84 18.19 4.41
N ASP A 47 -2.04 18.75 3.22
CA ASP A 47 -3.28 19.45 2.88
C ASP A 47 -4.46 18.49 2.71
N VAL A 48 -4.24 17.33 2.09
CA VAL A 48 -5.26 16.28 1.97
C VAL A 48 -5.66 15.75 3.34
N MET A 49 -4.70 15.47 4.23
CA MET A 49 -4.98 14.98 5.58
C MET A 49 -5.83 15.95 6.41
N LYS A 50 -5.63 17.25 6.24
CA LYS A 50 -6.45 18.28 6.93
C LYS A 50 -7.91 18.28 6.44
N LYS A 51 -8.10 18.04 5.14
CA LYS A 51 -9.43 18.05 4.50
C LYS A 51 -10.19 16.74 4.70
N HIS A 52 -9.46 15.62 4.80
CA HIS A 52 -9.99 14.26 4.89
C HIS A 52 -9.44 13.55 6.14
N PRO A 53 -9.75 14.01 7.36
CA PRO A 53 -9.17 13.46 8.60
C PRO A 53 -9.65 12.03 8.91
N GLY A 54 -10.70 11.55 8.26
CA GLY A 54 -11.20 10.18 8.38
C GLY A 54 -10.39 9.17 7.58
N LEU A 55 -9.60 9.62 6.61
CA LEU A 55 -8.81 8.73 5.76
C LEU A 55 -7.45 8.40 6.38
N ARG A 56 -7.06 7.15 6.26
CA ARG A 56 -5.69 6.69 6.46
C ARG A 56 -4.95 6.78 5.13
N LEU A 57 -4.08 7.79 5.03
CA LEU A 57 -3.37 8.08 3.80
C LEU A 57 -1.97 7.48 3.80
N GLY A 58 -1.66 6.75 2.73
CA GLY A 58 -0.31 6.29 2.40
C GLY A 58 0.28 7.04 1.21
N VAL A 59 1.57 6.86 0.99
CA VAL A 59 2.27 7.36 -0.19
C VAL A 59 2.99 6.21 -0.87
N SER A 60 2.74 6.00 -2.16
CA SER A 60 3.45 5.02 -2.97
C SER A 60 4.62 5.64 -3.73
N ASN A 61 5.39 4.75 -4.37
CA ASN A 61 6.52 5.11 -5.21
C ASN A 61 7.64 5.86 -4.47
N ILE A 62 7.88 5.50 -3.20
CA ILE A 62 9.02 6.00 -2.43
C ILE A 62 10.28 5.30 -2.91
N LEU A 63 11.24 6.07 -3.44
CA LEU A 63 12.47 5.55 -4.05
C LEU A 63 13.72 5.88 -3.24
N LYS A 64 13.63 6.79 -2.25
CA LYS A 64 14.76 7.30 -1.48
C LYS A 64 14.39 7.45 0.00
N THR A 65 15.40 7.36 0.85
CA THR A 65 15.23 7.51 2.31
C THR A 65 14.76 8.89 2.72
N ASP A 66 15.25 9.95 2.06
CA ASP A 66 14.81 11.33 2.30
C ASP A 66 13.32 11.55 1.95
N GLN A 67 12.83 10.90 0.90
CA GLN A 67 11.40 10.90 0.57
C GLN A 67 10.59 10.21 1.68
N LEU A 68 11.05 9.02 2.16
CA LEU A 68 10.38 8.31 3.23
C LEU A 68 10.30 9.15 4.50
N GLU A 69 11.40 9.79 4.88
CA GLU A 69 11.44 10.69 6.04
C GLU A 69 10.49 11.87 5.87
N ALA A 70 10.47 12.47 4.69
CA ALA A 70 9.63 13.64 4.41
C ALA A 70 8.13 13.31 4.50
N VAL A 71 7.68 12.19 3.90
CA VAL A 71 6.27 11.78 3.96
C VAL A 71 5.87 11.32 5.36
N GLN A 72 6.77 10.65 6.09
CA GLN A 72 6.56 10.29 7.47
C GLN A 72 6.39 11.53 8.37
N LYS A 73 7.26 12.53 8.23
CA LYS A 73 7.15 13.80 8.95
C LYS A 73 5.89 14.59 8.59
N ALA A 74 5.40 14.47 7.35
CA ALA A 74 4.15 15.07 6.91
C ALA A 74 2.90 14.37 7.46
N GLY A 75 3.08 13.22 8.14
CA GLY A 75 2.01 12.49 8.82
C GLY A 75 1.44 11.30 8.05
N ALA A 76 2.08 10.86 6.95
CA ALA A 76 1.66 9.63 6.26
C ALA A 76 1.46 8.48 7.24
N HIS A 77 0.40 7.72 7.08
CA HIS A 77 0.11 6.56 7.92
C HIS A 77 0.91 5.33 7.49
N PHE A 78 1.26 5.26 6.21
CA PHE A 78 2.11 4.21 5.64
C PHE A 78 2.80 4.68 4.35
N GLY A 79 3.79 3.92 3.91
CA GLY A 79 4.46 4.16 2.64
C GLY A 79 4.77 2.87 1.92
N SER A 80 5.03 2.96 0.61
CA SER A 80 5.41 1.81 -0.19
C SER A 80 6.39 2.17 -1.28
N SER A 81 7.12 1.18 -1.77
CA SER A 81 8.00 1.31 -2.93
C SER A 81 7.73 0.21 -3.96
N PRO A 82 8.07 0.44 -5.23
CA PRO A 82 7.90 -0.57 -6.29
C PRO A 82 8.91 -1.70 -6.20
N GLY A 83 10.00 -1.54 -5.44
CA GLY A 83 11.07 -2.51 -5.35
C GLY A 83 11.66 -2.66 -3.96
N PHE A 84 12.58 -3.62 -3.84
CA PHE A 84 13.25 -3.94 -2.61
C PHE A 84 14.51 -3.07 -2.41
N MET A 85 14.55 -2.33 -1.30
CA MET A 85 15.72 -1.53 -0.92
C MET A 85 15.94 -1.61 0.59
N PRO A 86 17.01 -2.27 1.05
CA PRO A 86 17.33 -2.43 2.47
C PRO A 86 17.37 -1.13 3.26
N SER A 87 17.92 -0.05 2.67
CA SER A 87 18.01 1.26 3.32
C SER A 87 16.65 1.86 3.63
N LEU A 88 15.65 1.68 2.76
CA LEU A 88 14.28 2.15 3.02
C LEU A 88 13.65 1.38 4.19
N ILE A 89 13.85 0.06 4.25
CA ILE A 89 13.36 -0.77 5.37
C ILE A 89 14.02 -0.33 6.69
N GLN A 90 15.33 -0.13 6.69
CA GLN A 90 16.06 0.31 7.88
C GLN A 90 15.59 1.69 8.35
N THR A 91 15.41 2.63 7.42
CA THR A 91 14.89 3.97 7.74
C THR A 91 13.46 3.89 8.29
N ALA A 92 12.59 3.09 7.68
CA ALA A 92 11.24 2.88 8.17
C ALA A 92 11.21 2.30 9.58
N ASN A 93 12.10 1.35 9.88
CA ASN A 93 12.25 0.77 11.22
C ASN A 93 12.70 1.80 12.26
N ILE A 94 13.65 2.70 11.91
CA ILE A 94 14.10 3.78 12.80
C ILE A 94 12.95 4.70 13.20
N TYR A 95 12.08 5.04 12.25
CA TYR A 95 10.93 5.92 12.48
C TYR A 95 9.67 5.17 12.96
N ASN A 96 9.72 3.86 13.14
CA ASN A 96 8.55 3.00 13.41
C ASN A 96 7.41 3.27 12.41
N PHE A 97 7.78 3.43 11.15
CA PHE A 97 6.86 3.77 10.06
C PHE A 97 6.38 2.51 9.34
N HIS A 98 5.09 2.43 9.09
CA HIS A 98 4.53 1.33 8.30
C HIS A 98 4.99 1.43 6.86
N TYR A 99 5.79 0.46 6.44
CA TYR A 99 6.38 0.47 5.11
C TYR A 99 6.19 -0.88 4.42
N LEU A 100 5.78 -0.82 3.16
CA LEU A 100 5.55 -1.97 2.28
C LEU A 100 6.64 -2.00 1.20
N PRO A 101 7.75 -2.72 1.40
CA PRO A 101 8.76 -2.90 0.35
C PRO A 101 8.18 -3.70 -0.81
N GLY A 102 8.44 -3.26 -2.04
CA GLY A 102 8.18 -4.03 -3.23
C GLY A 102 9.07 -5.26 -3.29
N VAL A 103 8.53 -6.39 -3.71
CA VAL A 103 9.29 -7.64 -3.91
C VAL A 103 8.85 -8.33 -5.20
N ALA A 104 9.81 -8.72 -6.02
CA ALA A 104 9.58 -9.40 -7.28
C ALA A 104 10.09 -10.85 -7.28
N THR A 105 10.86 -11.22 -6.25
CA THR A 105 11.46 -12.55 -6.10
C THR A 105 11.28 -13.09 -4.67
N PRO A 106 11.30 -14.43 -4.49
CA PRO A 106 11.31 -15.03 -3.16
C PRO A 106 12.52 -14.58 -2.33
N SER A 107 13.68 -14.36 -2.95
CA SER A 107 14.90 -13.92 -2.26
C SER A 107 14.73 -12.53 -1.65
N GLU A 108 14.11 -11.60 -2.36
CA GLU A 108 13.79 -10.27 -1.83
C GLU A 108 12.78 -10.35 -0.68
N ALA A 109 11.75 -11.19 -0.80
CA ALA A 109 10.77 -11.41 0.26
C ALA A 109 11.42 -12.00 1.52
N MET A 110 12.34 -12.96 1.37
CA MET A 110 13.12 -13.52 2.48
C MET A 110 14.05 -12.48 3.12
N GLN A 111 14.70 -11.64 2.33
CA GLN A 111 15.55 -10.56 2.83
C GLN A 111 14.72 -9.49 3.56
N ALA A 112 13.55 -9.13 3.05
CA ALA A 112 12.63 -8.23 3.72
C ALA A 112 12.22 -8.78 5.09
N ALA A 113 11.87 -10.06 5.18
CA ALA A 113 11.54 -10.74 6.43
C ALA A 113 12.73 -10.74 7.40
N ALA A 114 13.95 -11.00 6.92
CA ALA A 114 15.18 -10.96 7.73
C ALA A 114 15.49 -9.57 8.29
N LEU A 115 15.06 -8.50 7.59
CA LEU A 115 15.15 -7.11 8.06
C LEU A 115 13.98 -6.69 8.96
N GLY A 116 13.10 -7.63 9.33
CA GLY A 116 12.00 -7.40 10.27
C GLY A 116 10.67 -7.01 9.62
N CYS A 117 10.57 -7.00 8.28
CA CYS A 117 9.29 -6.76 7.61
C CYS A 117 8.32 -7.91 7.86
N GLN A 118 7.11 -7.58 8.29
CA GLN A 118 5.98 -8.50 8.37
C GLN A 118 5.05 -8.38 7.16
N HIS A 119 5.22 -7.34 6.38
CA HIS A 119 4.37 -6.96 5.25
C HIS A 119 5.25 -6.69 4.04
N VAL A 120 4.85 -7.18 2.89
CA VAL A 120 5.52 -6.93 1.61
C VAL A 120 4.50 -6.67 0.51
N ARG A 121 4.95 -6.01 -0.55
CA ARG A 121 4.15 -5.70 -1.73
C ARG A 121 4.66 -6.50 -2.93
N PRO A 122 4.05 -7.65 -3.27
CA PRO A 122 4.36 -8.34 -4.53
C PRO A 122 4.12 -7.43 -5.72
N LEU A 123 5.15 -7.20 -6.54
CA LEU A 123 5.08 -6.40 -7.75
C LEU A 123 6.12 -6.93 -8.76
N PRO A 124 5.71 -7.54 -9.88
CA PRO A 124 4.33 -7.72 -10.34
C PRO A 124 3.50 -8.66 -9.44
N ALA A 125 2.22 -8.34 -9.28
CA ALA A 125 1.29 -9.05 -8.42
C ALA A 125 0.65 -10.27 -9.12
N THR A 126 1.46 -11.16 -9.65
CA THR A 126 0.91 -12.35 -10.32
C THR A 126 0.39 -13.38 -9.32
N LEU A 127 -0.71 -14.06 -9.67
CA LEU A 127 -1.28 -15.09 -8.82
C LEU A 127 -0.26 -16.21 -8.52
N SER A 128 0.56 -16.60 -9.50
CA SER A 128 1.60 -17.63 -9.32
C SER A 128 2.65 -17.21 -8.29
N PHE A 129 3.11 -15.97 -8.35
CA PHE A 129 4.10 -15.44 -7.39
C PHE A 129 3.51 -15.31 -5.99
N CYS A 130 2.31 -14.75 -5.86
CA CYS A 130 1.63 -14.65 -4.57
C CYS A 130 1.33 -16.04 -3.97
N THR A 131 0.93 -17.02 -4.78
CA THR A 131 0.74 -18.41 -4.34
C THR A 131 2.04 -19.03 -3.84
N LEU A 132 3.16 -18.75 -4.52
CA LEU A 132 4.48 -19.22 -4.09
C LEU A 132 4.85 -18.62 -2.72
N LEU A 133 4.70 -17.31 -2.55
CA LEU A 133 4.97 -16.65 -1.27
C LEU A 133 4.04 -17.16 -0.17
N ASN A 134 2.74 -17.31 -0.45
CA ASN A 134 1.76 -17.87 0.49
C ASN A 134 2.16 -19.27 0.99
N LYS A 135 2.71 -20.09 0.09
CA LYS A 135 3.13 -21.47 0.43
C LYS A 135 4.41 -21.52 1.26
N TYR A 136 5.42 -20.73 0.89
CA TYR A 136 6.76 -20.86 1.47
C TYR A 136 7.10 -19.80 2.53
N LEU A 137 6.38 -18.70 2.55
CA LEU A 137 6.54 -17.60 3.52
C LEU A 137 5.19 -17.23 4.15
N PRO A 138 4.48 -18.17 4.79
CA PRO A 138 3.10 -17.96 5.27
C PRO A 138 2.99 -16.90 6.36
N ASN A 139 4.10 -16.54 7.01
CA ASN A 139 4.12 -15.50 8.04
C ASN A 139 4.22 -14.07 7.47
N LEU A 140 4.54 -13.94 6.16
CA LEU A 140 4.51 -12.65 5.48
C LEU A 140 3.09 -12.32 5.04
N ARG A 141 2.66 -11.10 5.35
CA ARG A 141 1.42 -10.54 4.84
C ARG A 141 1.65 -9.84 3.51
N LEU A 142 0.85 -10.19 2.52
CA LEU A 142 1.01 -9.73 1.15
C LEU A 142 0.00 -8.61 0.87
N PHE A 143 0.49 -7.56 0.21
CA PHE A 143 -0.29 -6.43 -0.28
C PHE A 143 -0.01 -6.22 -1.78
N PRO A 144 -0.47 -7.16 -2.65
CA PRO A 144 -0.26 -7.07 -4.10
C PRO A 144 -0.76 -5.72 -4.65
N ALA A 145 0.01 -5.12 -5.56
CA ALA A 145 -0.28 -3.81 -6.12
C ALA A 145 -0.55 -3.84 -7.62
N ASP A 146 -1.21 -2.80 -8.11
CA ASP A 146 -1.53 -2.59 -9.52
C ASP A 146 -2.30 -3.76 -10.14
N VAL A 147 -3.25 -4.29 -9.37
CA VAL A 147 -4.09 -5.40 -9.81
C VAL A 147 -5.39 -4.91 -10.44
N THR A 148 -5.90 -5.69 -11.38
CA THR A 148 -7.28 -5.53 -11.87
C THR A 148 -8.28 -6.13 -10.90
N GLN A 149 -9.55 -5.74 -10.99
CA GLN A 149 -10.63 -6.32 -10.17
C GLN A 149 -10.68 -7.84 -10.25
N LYS A 150 -10.53 -8.41 -11.45
CA LYS A 150 -10.56 -9.85 -11.68
C LYS A 150 -9.38 -10.57 -11.01
N GLU A 151 -8.21 -9.93 -10.96
CA GLU A 151 -7.05 -10.45 -10.25
C GLU A 151 -7.21 -10.33 -8.75
N ALA A 152 -7.79 -9.22 -8.27
CA ALA A 152 -8.09 -8.99 -6.86
C ALA A 152 -8.93 -10.13 -6.27
N GLU A 153 -10.02 -10.52 -6.93
CA GLU A 153 -10.89 -11.62 -6.50
C GLU A 153 -10.15 -12.96 -6.30
N LYS A 154 -9.13 -13.21 -7.13
CA LYS A 154 -8.32 -14.43 -7.04
C LYS A 154 -7.26 -14.33 -5.94
N LEU A 155 -6.60 -13.18 -5.85
CA LEU A 155 -5.53 -12.93 -4.89
C LEU A 155 -6.05 -12.92 -3.45
N LEU A 156 -7.23 -12.33 -3.22
CA LEU A 156 -7.88 -12.26 -1.90
C LEU A 156 -8.32 -13.64 -1.35
N LYS A 157 -8.27 -14.71 -2.16
CA LYS A 157 -8.49 -16.08 -1.69
C LYS A 157 -7.25 -16.71 -1.05
N LEU A 158 -6.09 -16.06 -1.15
CA LEU A 158 -4.86 -16.54 -0.49
C LEU A 158 -4.80 -16.02 0.94
N ASP A 159 -4.60 -16.90 1.91
CA ASP A 159 -4.64 -16.59 3.35
C ASP A 159 -3.62 -15.52 3.77
N SER A 160 -2.48 -15.43 3.08
CA SER A 160 -1.45 -14.44 3.36
C SER A 160 -1.74 -13.07 2.74
N VAL A 161 -2.69 -12.95 1.80
CA VAL A 161 -3.06 -11.66 1.20
C VAL A 161 -4.00 -10.92 2.14
N SER A 162 -3.55 -9.77 2.63
CA SER A 162 -4.34 -8.95 3.56
C SER A 162 -5.21 -7.92 2.85
N ALA A 163 -4.69 -7.33 1.78
CA ALA A 163 -5.40 -6.41 0.91
C ALA A 163 -4.69 -6.35 -0.45
N VAL A 164 -5.38 -5.89 -1.46
CA VAL A 164 -4.82 -5.61 -2.79
C VAL A 164 -4.95 -4.13 -3.12
N SER A 165 -4.06 -3.61 -3.95
CA SER A 165 -4.09 -2.21 -4.37
C SER A 165 -4.51 -2.10 -5.85
N VAL A 166 -5.45 -1.21 -6.11
CA VAL A 166 -5.94 -0.88 -7.46
C VAL A 166 -5.64 0.57 -7.77
N LEU A 167 -4.97 0.82 -8.90
CA LEU A 167 -4.60 2.16 -9.32
C LEU A 167 -5.76 2.80 -10.12
N ASN A 168 -6.17 4.00 -9.71
CA ASN A 168 -7.17 4.84 -10.38
C ASN A 168 -8.41 4.04 -10.85
N PRO A 169 -9.08 3.26 -9.98
CA PRO A 169 -10.23 2.49 -10.43
C PRO A 169 -11.38 3.42 -10.87
N GLU A 170 -12.17 2.98 -11.83
CA GLU A 170 -13.47 3.59 -12.06
C GLU A 170 -14.32 3.40 -10.81
N LEU A 171 -14.78 4.49 -10.20
CA LEU A 171 -15.45 4.45 -8.88
C LEU A 171 -16.74 3.59 -8.88
N GLN A 172 -17.38 3.41 -10.04
CA GLN A 172 -18.49 2.46 -10.21
C GLN A 172 -18.10 1.00 -9.92
N LEU A 173 -16.81 0.65 -9.99
CA LEU A 173 -16.30 -0.69 -9.68
C LEU A 173 -16.07 -0.91 -8.18
N CYS A 174 -15.97 0.16 -7.39
CA CYS A 174 -15.74 0.08 -5.95
C CYS A 174 -16.98 -0.36 -5.15
N GLU A 175 -18.18 -0.23 -5.69
CA GLU A 175 -19.45 -0.63 -5.05
C GLU A 175 -19.60 -2.16 -4.91
N ILE A 176 -18.76 -2.94 -5.60
CA ILE A 176 -18.89 -4.42 -5.67
C ILE A 176 -17.96 -5.12 -4.64
N ALA A 177 -17.05 -4.39 -4.00
CA ALA A 177 -16.00 -4.96 -3.13
C ALA A 177 -16.27 -4.80 -1.63
N MET A 178 -17.49 -4.40 -1.24
CA MET A 178 -17.94 -4.33 0.17
C MET A 178 -18.70 -5.57 0.61
#